data_b693348615a5dcd430ad13dbab447457
#
_entry.id   b693348615a5dcd430ad13dbab447457
#
_cell.length_a   1.000
_cell.length_b   1.000
_cell.length_c   1.000
_cell.angle_alpha   90.00
_cell.angle_beta   90.00
_cell.angle_gamma   90.00
#
_symmetry.space_group_name_H-M   'P 1'
#
loop_
_entity.id
_entity.type
_entity.pdbx_description
1 polymer ?
#
loop_
_entity_poly.entity_id
_entity_poly.type
_entity_poly.pdbx_seq_one_letter_code
_entity_poly.pdbx_strand_id
1 'polypeptide(L)'
;HEAIRPTSLEYPPEKVKPFLEKDMYRLYELIWNRFIACQMVPAVFDQTTADISTEPDGSAGGRAEAAGRSMGVRATFRATGQILKFPGYLAVYGQEAETPPEEAGAEKMEGDDEEKGDVSRQLPPLSAGQKLELVQLLPEQHFTQPPPRFTEASLVKELEEKGIGRPSTYAAILSTIQDKEYVEKKENRFFPTDLGKIVTELLLGAFPKVMDVQFTARMEEELDEVEEGKIGWVSVLDEFYEPFKKSLAAAESQMRDVKREETPTELVCEKCGSPMIIKWGRMGRFLACSGYPECKNTKDFVEEDGKIKVVEDIPTEEVCPTCGKPMINKRGRFGRFLACSDYPACKTTRPITLKGIVCPDCGGGLAERKSRFGKSFWGCVNYPTCKFAAWDRPIPEKCPKCGKPYLLSKYSKKEGPYIACADKECGYRREAPEPGAEASSPTQPVVA
;
A
#
# COMPACT_ATOMS: atom_id res chain seq x y z
N HIS A 1 -13.74 29.38 -9.69
CA HIS A 1 -13.90 28.01 -10.24
C HIS A 1 -15.32 27.51 -10.06
N GLU A 2 -15.81 26.71 -11.03
CA GLU A 2 -17.08 26.03 -10.90
C GLU A 2 -16.89 24.70 -10.16
N ALA A 3 -17.91 24.28 -9.40
CA ALA A 3 -17.94 22.95 -8.80
C ALA A 3 -18.01 21.85 -9.88
N ILE A 4 -17.40 20.69 -9.59
CA ILE A 4 -17.53 19.51 -10.45
C ILE A 4 -18.95 18.97 -10.33
N ARG A 5 -19.71 19.05 -11.42
CA ARG A 5 -21.12 18.64 -11.48
C ARG A 5 -21.47 18.04 -12.84
N PRO A 6 -22.55 17.24 -12.95
CA PRO A 6 -23.07 16.81 -14.24
C PRO A 6 -23.47 18.02 -15.09
N THR A 7 -23.25 17.93 -16.40
CA THR A 7 -23.65 18.99 -17.35
C THR A 7 -25.16 19.12 -17.47
N SER A 8 -25.90 18.03 -17.31
CA SER A 8 -27.37 18.01 -17.36
C SER A 8 -27.89 16.84 -16.53
N LEU A 9 -29.04 17.06 -15.87
CA LEU A 9 -29.76 16.00 -15.14
C LEU A 9 -30.50 15.02 -16.07
N GLU A 10 -30.56 15.30 -17.36
CA GLU A 10 -31.18 14.40 -18.35
C GLU A 10 -30.32 13.16 -18.67
N TYR A 11 -29.10 13.13 -18.17
CA TYR A 11 -28.13 12.05 -18.42
C TYR A 11 -27.74 11.31 -17.12
N PRO A 12 -28.69 10.53 -16.53
CA PRO A 12 -28.36 9.71 -15.37
C PRO A 12 -27.31 8.62 -15.74
N PRO A 13 -26.57 8.06 -14.76
CA PRO A 13 -25.49 7.10 -15.01
C PRO A 13 -25.89 5.92 -15.91
N GLU A 14 -27.08 5.36 -15.74
CA GLU A 14 -27.58 4.23 -16.52
C GLU A 14 -27.70 4.57 -18.01
N LYS A 15 -28.10 5.80 -18.32
CA LYS A 15 -28.28 6.28 -19.69
C LYS A 15 -26.96 6.49 -20.42
N VAL A 16 -25.91 6.92 -19.72
CA VAL A 16 -24.60 7.18 -20.31
C VAL A 16 -23.68 5.97 -20.30
N LYS A 17 -23.98 4.95 -19.51
CA LYS A 17 -23.18 3.71 -19.38
C LYS A 17 -22.76 3.07 -20.70
N PRO A 18 -23.62 2.97 -21.74
CA PRO A 18 -23.23 2.36 -23.02
C PRO A 18 -22.21 3.19 -23.82
N PHE A 19 -22.04 4.48 -23.50
CA PHE A 19 -21.22 5.43 -24.25
C PHE A 19 -19.89 5.73 -23.57
N LEU A 20 -19.67 5.24 -22.34
CA LEU A 20 -18.47 5.50 -21.55
C LEU A 20 -17.65 4.25 -21.32
N GLU A 21 -16.33 4.39 -21.34
CA GLU A 21 -15.42 3.36 -20.84
C GLU A 21 -15.64 3.14 -19.33
N LYS A 22 -15.29 1.95 -18.85
CA LYS A 22 -15.59 1.50 -17.49
C LYS A 22 -15.12 2.48 -16.40
N ASP A 23 -13.92 3.03 -16.53
CA ASP A 23 -13.36 3.93 -15.51
C ASP A 23 -13.97 5.33 -15.61
N MET A 24 -14.28 5.79 -16.82
CA MET A 24 -15.03 7.03 -17.07
C MET A 24 -16.46 6.94 -16.53
N TYR A 25 -17.11 5.79 -16.72
CA TYR A 25 -18.46 5.56 -16.18
C TYR A 25 -18.47 5.63 -14.65
N ARG A 26 -17.50 4.97 -13.98
CA ARG A 26 -17.40 5.00 -12.51
C ARG A 26 -17.18 6.41 -11.98
N LEU A 27 -16.32 7.18 -12.65
CA LEU A 27 -16.08 8.57 -12.27
C LEU A 27 -17.35 9.42 -12.47
N TYR A 28 -18.04 9.23 -13.59
CA TYR A 28 -19.31 9.95 -13.85
C TYR A 28 -20.38 9.60 -12.82
N GLU A 29 -20.55 8.31 -12.51
CA GLU A 29 -21.47 7.81 -11.49
C GLU A 29 -21.17 8.40 -10.10
N LEU A 30 -19.89 8.46 -9.72
CA LEU A 30 -19.46 9.08 -8.46
C LEU A 30 -19.83 10.57 -8.40
N ILE A 31 -19.54 11.32 -9.46
CA ILE A 31 -19.87 12.76 -9.56
C ILE A 31 -21.38 12.97 -9.51
N TRP A 32 -22.11 12.17 -10.27
CA TRP A 32 -23.58 12.23 -10.31
C TRP A 32 -24.19 11.96 -8.93
N ASN A 33 -23.83 10.83 -8.32
CA ASN A 33 -24.35 10.44 -7.01
C ASN A 33 -24.03 11.49 -5.96
N ARG A 34 -22.81 12.03 -5.95
CA ARG A 34 -22.43 13.09 -5.01
C ARG A 34 -23.22 14.36 -5.21
N PHE A 35 -23.40 14.77 -6.45
CA PHE A 35 -24.18 15.97 -6.79
C PHE A 35 -25.64 15.83 -6.37
N ILE A 36 -26.30 14.71 -6.71
CA ILE A 36 -27.71 14.47 -6.33
C ILE A 36 -27.84 14.38 -4.80
N ALA A 37 -26.96 13.62 -4.14
CA ALA A 37 -26.98 13.46 -2.69
C ALA A 37 -26.86 14.80 -1.94
N CYS A 38 -26.06 15.74 -2.44
CA CYS A 38 -25.92 17.08 -1.85
C CYS A 38 -27.21 17.92 -1.90
N GLN A 39 -28.15 17.60 -2.79
CA GLN A 39 -29.43 18.28 -2.92
C GLN A 39 -30.57 17.57 -2.15
N MET A 40 -30.30 16.44 -1.54
CA MET A 40 -31.29 15.64 -0.82
C MET A 40 -31.27 15.95 0.67
N VAL A 41 -32.37 15.63 1.33
CA VAL A 41 -32.52 15.74 2.78
C VAL A 41 -31.63 14.69 3.50
N PRO A 42 -31.21 14.97 4.75
CA PRO A 42 -30.42 14.02 5.55
C PRO A 42 -31.15 12.69 5.78
N ALA A 43 -30.38 11.61 5.94
CA ALA A 43 -30.90 10.35 6.45
C ALA A 43 -31.27 10.47 7.93
N VAL A 44 -32.30 9.76 8.35
CA VAL A 44 -32.77 9.74 9.74
C VAL A 44 -32.62 8.33 10.30
N PHE A 45 -31.94 8.24 11.43
CA PHE A 45 -31.74 7.00 12.17
C PHE A 45 -32.39 7.08 13.55
N ASP A 46 -33.04 5.99 13.98
CA ASP A 46 -33.42 5.80 15.37
C ASP A 46 -32.24 5.07 16.07
N GLN A 47 -31.55 5.77 16.96
CA GLN A 47 -30.43 5.22 17.71
C GLN A 47 -30.87 4.85 19.13
N THR A 48 -30.58 3.61 19.52
CA THR A 48 -30.84 3.10 20.88
C THR A 48 -29.51 2.83 21.56
N THR A 49 -29.32 3.42 22.75
CA THR A 49 -28.16 3.13 23.60
C THR A 49 -28.66 2.54 24.91
N ALA A 50 -28.16 1.38 25.29
CA ALA A 50 -28.47 0.71 26.54
C ALA A 50 -27.23 0.66 27.43
N ASP A 51 -27.34 1.24 28.64
CA ASP A 51 -26.34 1.10 29.70
C ASP A 51 -26.76 -0.04 30.61
N ILE A 52 -25.97 -1.09 30.66
CA ILE A 52 -26.22 -2.30 31.47
C ILE A 52 -25.29 -2.28 32.66
N SER A 53 -25.85 -2.12 33.87
CA SER A 53 -25.06 -2.07 35.11
C SER A 53 -25.18 -3.38 35.88
N THR A 54 -24.08 -3.84 36.42
CA THR A 54 -24.10 -4.92 37.42
C THR A 54 -24.54 -4.34 38.79
N GLU A 55 -25.58 -4.89 39.38
CA GLU A 55 -25.86 -4.61 40.79
C GLU A 55 -24.89 -5.44 41.64
N PRO A 56 -24.24 -4.83 42.65
CA PRO A 56 -23.51 -5.63 43.63
C PRO A 56 -24.54 -6.49 44.35
N ASP A 57 -24.43 -7.82 44.21
CA ASP A 57 -25.29 -8.76 44.91
C ASP A 57 -25.17 -8.54 46.43
N GLY A 58 -26.12 -7.79 46.99
CA GLY A 58 -26.28 -7.64 48.46
C GLY A 58 -26.92 -8.87 49.10
N SER A 59 -27.16 -9.96 48.39
CA SER A 59 -27.97 -11.10 48.86
C SER A 59 -27.26 -12.45 48.89
N ALA A 60 -25.94 -12.53 48.78
CA ALA A 60 -25.20 -13.76 49.09
C ALA A 60 -24.86 -13.81 50.58
N GLY A 61 -25.87 -13.91 51.42
CA GLY A 61 -25.73 -14.36 52.82
C GLY A 61 -25.35 -15.83 52.88
N GLY A 62 -24.07 -16.17 52.74
CA GLY A 62 -23.54 -17.51 52.82
C GLY A 62 -22.03 -17.52 53.00
N ARG A 63 -21.57 -17.56 54.29
CA ARG A 63 -20.25 -18.01 54.72
C ARG A 63 -19.14 -18.11 53.66
N ALA A 64 -18.35 -17.08 53.54
CA ALA A 64 -16.94 -17.14 53.17
C ALA A 64 -16.18 -16.06 53.95
N GLU A 65 -16.02 -16.25 55.25
CA GLU A 65 -14.93 -15.68 56.01
C GLU A 65 -13.68 -16.46 55.62
N ALA A 66 -12.89 -15.90 54.78
CA ALA A 66 -11.42 -15.92 54.75
C ALA A 66 -10.92 -15.38 53.40
N ALA A 67 -10.09 -14.37 53.48
CA ALA A 67 -9.27 -13.77 52.41
C ALA A 67 -9.93 -12.70 51.52
N GLY A 68 -9.68 -11.45 51.84
CA GLY A 68 -9.60 -10.34 50.86
C GLY A 68 -10.94 -9.70 50.50
N ARG A 69 -11.18 -8.48 51.00
CA ARG A 69 -12.30 -7.61 50.64
C ARG A 69 -12.56 -7.58 49.13
N SER A 70 -13.54 -8.32 48.67
CA SER A 70 -14.20 -8.06 47.41
C SER A 70 -15.02 -6.77 47.56
N MET A 71 -14.45 -5.63 47.29
CA MET A 71 -15.24 -4.45 47.00
C MET A 71 -16.01 -4.78 45.70
N GLY A 72 -17.33 -4.90 45.77
CA GLY A 72 -18.21 -5.11 44.65
C GLY A 72 -17.95 -4.02 43.60
N VAL A 73 -17.19 -4.34 42.57
CA VAL A 73 -16.90 -3.41 41.49
C VAL A 73 -18.18 -3.28 40.68
N ARG A 74 -18.75 -2.10 40.64
CA ARG A 74 -19.87 -1.77 39.74
C ARG A 74 -19.31 -1.65 38.34
N ALA A 75 -19.62 -2.60 37.47
CA ALA A 75 -19.29 -2.53 36.06
C ALA A 75 -20.49 -2.02 35.26
N THR A 76 -20.23 -1.20 34.25
CA THR A 76 -21.24 -0.72 33.31
C THR A 76 -20.80 -1.09 31.90
N PHE A 77 -21.65 -1.82 31.21
CA PHE A 77 -21.47 -2.17 29.80
C PHE A 77 -22.40 -1.31 28.97
N ARG A 78 -21.93 -0.84 27.80
CA ARG A 78 -22.73 -0.04 26.87
C ARG A 78 -22.92 -0.79 25.59
N ALA A 79 -24.16 -0.91 25.14
CA ALA A 79 -24.52 -1.41 23.81
C ALA A 79 -25.25 -0.32 23.06
N THR A 80 -24.87 -0.10 21.80
CA THR A 80 -25.51 0.88 20.91
C THR A 80 -25.93 0.19 19.63
N GLY A 81 -27.14 0.48 19.17
CA GLY A 81 -27.66 0.02 17.89
C GLY A 81 -28.43 1.13 17.21
N GLN A 82 -28.56 1.06 15.89
CA GLN A 82 -29.34 2.03 15.13
C GLN A 82 -30.16 1.36 14.02
N ILE A 83 -31.27 1.97 13.68
CA ILE A 83 -32.18 1.55 12.60
C ILE A 83 -32.38 2.73 11.68
N LEU A 84 -32.18 2.51 10.38
CA LEU A 84 -32.47 3.52 9.36
C LEU A 84 -33.99 3.70 9.24
N LYS A 85 -34.49 4.87 9.65
CA LYS A 85 -35.90 5.22 9.57
C LYS A 85 -36.28 5.85 8.24
N PHE A 86 -35.40 6.69 7.74
CA PHE A 86 -35.57 7.40 6.48
C PHE A 86 -34.25 7.49 5.75
N PRO A 87 -34.14 6.95 4.52
CA PRO A 87 -32.85 6.85 3.82
C PRO A 87 -32.29 8.21 3.36
N GLY A 88 -33.13 9.21 3.08
CA GLY A 88 -32.66 10.51 2.61
C GLY A 88 -31.66 10.37 1.45
N TYR A 89 -30.51 11.06 1.55
CA TYR A 89 -29.47 11.01 0.52
C TYR A 89 -28.82 9.62 0.33
N LEU A 90 -28.94 8.72 1.30
CA LEU A 90 -28.37 7.37 1.20
C LEU A 90 -29.06 6.54 0.10
N ALA A 91 -30.30 6.89 -0.27
CA ALA A 91 -31.02 6.21 -1.36
C ALA A 91 -30.27 6.27 -2.71
N VAL A 92 -29.50 7.35 -2.95
CA VAL A 92 -28.71 7.52 -4.18
C VAL A 92 -27.55 6.53 -4.27
N TYR A 93 -27.02 6.11 -3.14
CA TYR A 93 -25.89 5.18 -3.08
C TYR A 93 -26.30 3.71 -3.08
N GLY A 94 -27.59 3.42 -3.27
CA GLY A 94 -28.12 2.06 -3.35
C GLY A 94 -28.04 1.29 -2.03
N GLN A 95 -27.91 2.00 -0.91
CA GLN A 95 -27.94 1.39 0.40
C GLN A 95 -29.37 1.23 0.83
N GLU A 96 -29.93 0.08 0.54
CA GLU A 96 -31.09 -0.41 1.24
C GLU A 96 -30.63 -0.76 2.66
N ALA A 97 -31.22 -0.07 3.62
CA ALA A 97 -31.44 -0.33 5.06
C ALA A 97 -30.45 -1.17 5.91
N GLU A 98 -29.35 -1.70 5.42
CA GLU A 98 -28.55 -2.68 6.19
C GLU A 98 -27.12 -2.24 6.59
N THR A 99 -26.56 -1.20 5.99
CA THR A 99 -25.23 -0.71 6.42
C THR A 99 -25.07 0.81 6.19
N PRO A 100 -24.51 1.58 7.14
CA PRO A 100 -24.09 2.94 6.87
C PRO A 100 -23.06 2.96 5.73
N PRO A 101 -22.99 4.04 4.93
CA PRO A 101 -21.96 4.13 3.92
C PRO A 101 -20.60 4.08 4.62
N GLU A 102 -19.92 2.95 4.51
CA GLU A 102 -18.46 2.99 4.53
C GLU A 102 -18.09 3.98 3.44
N GLU A 103 -17.43 5.06 3.77
CA GLU A 103 -16.91 6.02 2.80
C GLU A 103 -16.30 5.21 1.66
N ALA A 104 -16.85 5.35 0.45
CA ALA A 104 -16.44 4.57 -0.70
C ALA A 104 -14.96 4.89 -0.99
N GLY A 105 -14.07 4.03 -0.53
CA GLY A 105 -12.62 4.21 -0.62
C GLY A 105 -11.86 4.28 0.70
N ALA A 106 -12.50 4.45 1.85
CA ALA A 106 -11.85 4.19 3.12
C ALA A 106 -11.77 2.66 3.30
N GLU A 107 -10.64 2.07 2.95
CA GLU A 107 -10.28 0.75 3.47
C GLU A 107 -10.45 0.83 4.98
N LYS A 108 -11.11 -0.19 5.58
CA LYS A 108 -11.20 -0.32 7.03
C LYS A 108 -9.83 0.01 7.61
N MET A 109 -9.70 1.14 8.27
CA MET A 109 -8.58 1.40 9.14
C MET A 109 -8.74 0.42 10.31
N GLU A 110 -8.03 -0.71 10.23
CA GLU A 110 -7.79 -1.55 11.38
C GLU A 110 -7.01 -0.70 12.39
N GLY A 111 -7.69 -0.07 13.30
CA GLY A 111 -7.04 0.78 14.31
C GLY A 111 -7.94 1.80 15.01
N ASP A 112 -9.16 2.00 14.53
CA ASP A 112 -10.10 2.95 15.15
C ASP A 112 -11.27 2.21 15.85
N ASP A 113 -10.93 1.13 16.56
CA ASP A 113 -11.91 0.25 17.21
C ASP A 113 -12.44 0.77 18.56
N GLU A 114 -12.02 1.97 19.03
CA GLU A 114 -12.42 2.36 20.38
C GLU A 114 -13.71 3.20 20.47
N GLU A 115 -14.32 3.70 19.38
CA GLU A 115 -15.59 4.44 19.48
C GLU A 115 -16.62 4.20 18.34
N LYS A 116 -16.30 3.42 17.33
CA LYS A 116 -17.33 2.99 16.36
C LYS A 116 -17.99 1.73 16.88
N GLY A 117 -18.88 1.88 17.84
CA GLY A 117 -19.83 0.82 18.17
C GLY A 117 -20.44 0.30 16.88
N ASP A 118 -20.50 -1.01 16.76
CA ASP A 118 -21.03 -1.77 15.63
C ASP A 118 -22.41 -1.20 15.19
N VAL A 119 -22.36 -0.20 14.30
CA VAL A 119 -23.50 0.64 13.89
C VAL A 119 -24.52 -0.16 13.08
N SER A 120 -24.21 -1.42 12.76
CA SER A 120 -25.05 -2.31 11.96
C SER A 120 -25.91 -3.25 12.80
N ARG A 121 -25.80 -3.25 14.14
CA ARG A 121 -26.56 -4.15 14.99
C ARG A 121 -27.83 -3.49 15.51
N GLN A 122 -28.96 -4.04 15.10
CA GLN A 122 -30.26 -3.71 15.70
C GLN A 122 -30.31 -4.32 17.10
N LEU A 123 -30.47 -3.48 18.14
CA LEU A 123 -30.75 -3.98 19.47
C LEU A 123 -32.19 -4.48 19.56
N PRO A 124 -32.45 -5.55 20.33
CA PRO A 124 -33.82 -5.95 20.63
C PRO A 124 -34.55 -4.85 21.41
N PRO A 125 -35.88 -4.86 21.42
CA PRO A 125 -36.65 -3.92 22.24
C PRO A 125 -36.30 -4.09 23.71
N LEU A 126 -35.75 -3.07 24.31
CA LEU A 126 -35.31 -3.03 25.72
C LEU A 126 -36.14 -2.03 26.51
N SER A 127 -36.43 -2.34 27.79
CA SER A 127 -37.11 -1.45 28.71
C SER A 127 -36.19 -1.05 29.87
N ALA A 128 -36.32 0.20 30.33
CA ALA A 128 -35.54 0.65 31.45
C ALA A 128 -35.84 -0.22 32.73
N GLY A 129 -34.80 -0.65 33.42
CA GLY A 129 -34.89 -1.55 34.57
C GLY A 129 -35.13 -3.03 34.21
N GLN A 130 -35.09 -3.40 32.94
CA GLN A 130 -35.15 -4.81 32.52
C GLN A 130 -33.95 -5.57 33.08
N LYS A 131 -34.21 -6.73 33.71
CA LYS A 131 -33.15 -7.63 34.13
C LYS A 131 -32.66 -8.44 32.93
N LEU A 132 -31.33 -8.46 32.74
CA LEU A 132 -30.65 -9.25 31.72
C LEU A 132 -29.86 -10.36 32.41
N GLU A 133 -29.77 -11.52 31.74
CA GLU A 133 -28.97 -12.66 32.19
C GLU A 133 -27.61 -12.61 31.48
N LEU A 134 -26.52 -12.71 32.25
CA LEU A 134 -25.18 -12.78 31.71
C LEU A 134 -24.93 -14.18 31.16
N VAL A 135 -24.82 -14.31 29.84
CA VAL A 135 -24.56 -15.60 29.16
C VAL A 135 -23.08 -15.96 29.23
N GLN A 136 -22.20 -15.01 28.88
CA GLN A 136 -20.77 -15.23 28.83
C GLN A 136 -20.00 -13.90 28.87
N LEU A 137 -18.83 -13.90 29.51
CA LEU A 137 -17.81 -12.85 29.41
C LEU A 137 -16.70 -13.34 28.48
N LEU A 138 -16.37 -12.54 27.46
CA LEU A 138 -15.29 -12.80 26.52
C LEU A 138 -14.18 -11.77 26.78
N PRO A 139 -13.22 -12.07 27.67
CA PRO A 139 -12.10 -11.16 27.91
C PRO A 139 -11.12 -11.25 26.74
N GLU A 140 -10.89 -10.12 26.06
CA GLU A 140 -9.92 -10.00 24.98
C GLU A 140 -8.88 -8.94 25.33
N GLN A 141 -7.63 -9.20 24.99
CA GLN A 141 -6.57 -8.24 25.13
C GLN A 141 -6.33 -7.54 23.80
N HIS A 142 -6.48 -6.22 23.79
CA HIS A 142 -6.22 -5.36 22.63
C HIS A 142 -5.04 -4.44 22.93
N PHE A 143 -4.28 -4.13 21.89
CA PHE A 143 -3.19 -3.17 21.96
C PHE A 143 -3.49 -2.01 21.01
N THR A 144 -3.19 -0.79 21.45
CA THR A 144 -3.27 0.38 20.58
C THR A 144 -2.36 0.22 19.39
N GLN A 145 -2.89 0.50 18.19
CA GLN A 145 -2.13 0.44 16.96
C GLN A 145 -1.56 1.83 16.63
N PRO A 146 -0.38 1.90 16.01
CA PRO A 146 0.14 3.17 15.52
C PRO A 146 -0.75 3.71 14.40
N PRO A 147 -0.72 5.04 14.12
CA PRO A 147 -1.45 5.59 12.99
C PRO A 147 -1.12 4.85 11.70
N PRO A 148 -2.11 4.54 10.86
CA PRO A 148 -1.88 3.83 9.61
C PRO A 148 -1.04 4.69 8.66
N ARG A 149 -0.34 4.02 7.72
CA ARG A 149 0.38 4.73 6.67
C ARG A 149 -0.58 5.38 5.70
N PHE A 150 -0.17 6.51 5.13
CA PHE A 150 -0.98 7.25 4.17
C PHE A 150 -1.33 6.42 2.92
N THR A 151 -2.57 6.49 2.53
CA THR A 151 -3.07 6.17 1.18
C THR A 151 -3.02 7.45 0.34
N GLU A 152 -3.30 7.36 -0.98
CA GLU A 152 -3.43 8.57 -1.81
C GLU A 152 -4.53 9.50 -1.29
N ALA A 153 -5.68 8.94 -0.91
CA ALA A 153 -6.81 9.72 -0.40
C ALA A 153 -6.49 10.37 0.95
N SER A 154 -5.94 9.62 1.91
CA SER A 154 -5.63 10.18 3.23
C SER A 154 -4.48 11.20 3.17
N LEU A 155 -3.52 11.04 2.25
CA LEU A 155 -2.47 12.04 2.04
C LEU A 155 -3.04 13.34 1.43
N VAL A 156 -3.96 13.24 0.46
CA VAL A 156 -4.64 14.43 -0.09
C VAL A 156 -5.43 15.14 1.00
N LYS A 157 -6.17 14.39 1.84
CA LYS A 157 -6.90 14.96 2.96
C LYS A 157 -5.97 15.71 3.95
N GLU A 158 -4.84 15.10 4.29
CA GLU A 158 -3.84 15.73 5.17
C GLU A 158 -3.24 17.01 4.55
N LEU A 159 -2.95 17.00 3.23
CA LEU A 159 -2.46 18.19 2.51
C LEU A 159 -3.51 19.30 2.54
N GLU A 160 -4.78 18.97 2.29
CA GLU A 160 -5.89 19.91 2.33
C GLU A 160 -6.09 20.52 3.73
N GLU A 161 -6.12 19.68 4.77
CA GLU A 161 -6.27 20.12 6.17
C GLU A 161 -5.12 21.04 6.63
N LYS A 162 -3.92 20.85 6.07
CA LYS A 162 -2.75 21.68 6.36
C LYS A 162 -2.57 22.86 5.42
N GLY A 163 -3.47 23.06 4.46
CA GLY A 163 -3.40 24.15 3.48
C GLY A 163 -2.25 24.03 2.49
N ILE A 164 -1.70 22.83 2.27
CA ILE A 164 -0.58 22.58 1.36
C ILE A 164 -1.11 22.16 0.00
N GLY A 165 -0.76 22.93 -1.05
CA GLY A 165 -1.25 22.69 -2.41
C GLY A 165 -2.70 23.10 -2.62
N ARG A 166 -3.19 22.83 -3.81
CA ARG A 166 -4.56 23.12 -4.25
C ARG A 166 -5.09 21.91 -5.03
N PRO A 167 -6.40 21.78 -5.29
CA PRO A 167 -6.96 20.64 -6.04
C PRO A 167 -6.24 20.35 -7.35
N SER A 168 -5.77 21.38 -8.05
CA SER A 168 -5.02 21.25 -9.30
C SER A 168 -3.61 20.64 -9.14
N THR A 169 -3.02 20.72 -7.95
CA THR A 169 -1.62 20.28 -7.71
C THR A 169 -1.51 18.94 -6.97
N TYR A 170 -2.55 18.48 -6.26
CA TYR A 170 -2.48 17.24 -5.48
C TYR A 170 -2.04 16.03 -6.31
N ALA A 171 -2.61 15.86 -7.50
CA ALA A 171 -2.24 14.73 -8.37
C ALA A 171 -0.76 14.80 -8.80
N ALA A 172 -0.24 16.01 -9.08
CA ALA A 172 1.15 16.22 -9.45
C ALA A 172 2.10 15.94 -8.28
N ILE A 173 1.73 16.31 -7.05
CA ILE A 173 2.50 16.02 -5.83
C ILE A 173 2.63 14.51 -5.66
N LEU A 174 1.49 13.79 -5.70
CA LEU A 174 1.46 12.33 -5.55
C LEU A 174 2.28 11.61 -6.62
N SER A 175 2.20 12.07 -7.88
CA SER A 175 2.99 11.51 -8.97
C SER A 175 4.48 11.78 -8.77
N THR A 176 4.85 13.00 -8.36
CA THR A 176 6.25 13.40 -8.20
C THR A 176 6.98 12.58 -7.14
N ILE A 177 6.37 12.35 -5.98
CA ILE A 177 7.01 11.55 -4.91
C ILE A 177 7.20 10.09 -5.31
N GLN A 178 6.33 9.54 -6.17
CA GLN A 178 6.44 8.18 -6.70
C GLN A 178 7.43 8.10 -7.86
N ASP A 179 7.38 9.04 -8.82
CA ASP A 179 8.27 9.07 -9.99
C ASP A 179 9.73 9.30 -9.61
N LYS A 180 9.97 10.05 -8.54
CA LYS A 180 11.29 10.25 -7.95
C LYS A 180 11.74 9.13 -7.01
N GLU A 181 10.92 8.09 -6.85
CA GLU A 181 11.19 6.96 -5.99
C GLU A 181 11.43 7.35 -4.51
N TYR A 182 10.85 8.46 -4.05
CA TYR A 182 10.94 8.86 -2.63
C TYR A 182 10.03 8.01 -1.75
N VAL A 183 8.93 7.52 -2.34
CA VAL A 183 8.01 6.56 -1.74
C VAL A 183 7.73 5.41 -2.70
N GLU A 184 7.44 4.24 -2.15
CA GLU A 184 6.88 3.10 -2.89
C GLU A 184 5.46 2.83 -2.40
N LYS A 185 4.58 2.42 -3.32
CA LYS A 185 3.20 2.06 -3.01
C LYS A 185 3.06 0.56 -2.87
N LYS A 186 2.73 0.08 -1.66
CA LYS A 186 2.42 -1.33 -1.36
C LYS A 186 1.03 -1.38 -0.75
N GLU A 187 0.16 -2.25 -1.24
CA GLU A 187 -1.21 -2.44 -0.73
C GLU A 187 -1.99 -1.11 -0.58
N ASN A 188 -1.89 -0.24 -1.60
CA ASN A 188 -2.45 1.10 -1.60
C ASN A 188 -1.90 2.09 -0.55
N ARG A 189 -0.85 1.75 0.20
CA ARG A 189 -0.22 2.62 1.21
C ARG A 189 1.17 3.06 0.77
N PHE A 190 1.55 4.26 1.15
CA PHE A 190 2.88 4.81 0.89
C PHE A 190 3.89 4.39 1.94
N PHE A 191 5.04 3.90 1.48
CA PHE A 191 6.20 3.57 2.30
C PHE A 191 7.37 4.42 1.85
N PRO A 192 8.02 5.18 2.76
CA PRO A 192 9.21 5.94 2.40
C PRO A 192 10.36 4.99 2.04
N THR A 193 11.05 5.28 0.95
CA THR A 193 12.27 4.58 0.57
C THR A 193 13.47 5.13 1.34
N ASP A 194 14.59 4.43 1.33
CA ASP A 194 15.82 4.96 1.93
C ASP A 194 16.30 6.24 1.24
N LEU A 195 16.09 6.33 -0.09
CA LEU A 195 16.35 7.55 -0.84
C LEU A 195 15.49 8.70 -0.34
N GLY A 196 14.18 8.47 -0.18
CA GLY A 196 13.25 9.48 0.32
C GLY A 196 13.62 9.98 1.71
N LYS A 197 13.98 9.06 2.63
CA LYS A 197 14.41 9.43 3.99
C LYS A 197 15.64 10.33 3.98
N ILE A 198 16.68 9.97 3.22
CA ILE A 198 17.92 10.74 3.14
C ILE A 198 17.71 12.10 2.49
N VAL A 199 16.96 12.16 1.39
CA VAL A 199 16.65 13.42 0.74
C VAL A 199 15.91 14.36 1.71
N THR A 200 14.93 13.82 2.45
CA THR A 200 14.19 14.60 3.45
C THR A 200 15.11 15.08 4.58
N GLU A 201 15.99 14.22 5.10
CA GLU A 201 16.96 14.58 6.15
C GLU A 201 17.92 15.70 5.70
N LEU A 202 18.47 15.58 4.49
CA LEU A 202 19.37 16.59 3.92
C LEU A 202 18.66 17.92 3.70
N LEU A 203 17.43 17.90 3.20
CA LEU A 203 16.64 19.11 2.96
C LEU A 203 16.19 19.77 4.27
N LEU A 204 15.78 19.01 5.27
CA LEU A 204 15.45 19.52 6.61
C LEU A 204 16.66 20.19 7.25
N GLY A 205 17.87 19.62 7.10
CA GLY A 205 19.10 20.20 7.61
C GLY A 205 19.52 21.48 6.90
N ALA A 206 19.37 21.54 5.57
CA ALA A 206 19.84 22.67 4.75
C ALA A 206 18.79 23.78 4.62
N PHE A 207 17.50 23.44 4.59
CA PHE A 207 16.39 24.37 4.32
C PHE A 207 15.25 24.23 5.34
N PRO A 208 15.51 24.34 6.65
CA PRO A 208 14.50 24.05 7.69
C PRO A 208 13.25 24.91 7.55
N LYS A 209 13.38 26.18 7.14
CA LYS A 209 12.23 27.07 6.94
C LYS A 209 11.38 26.67 5.73
N VAL A 210 12.01 26.34 4.61
CA VAL A 210 11.30 25.96 3.38
C VAL A 210 10.61 24.59 3.52
N MET A 211 11.18 23.71 4.34
CA MET A 211 10.63 22.38 4.62
C MET A 211 9.58 22.38 5.75
N ASP A 212 9.30 23.54 6.32
CA ASP A 212 8.25 23.70 7.32
C ASP A 212 6.87 23.65 6.66
N VAL A 213 5.97 22.85 7.24
CA VAL A 213 4.59 22.70 6.76
C VAL A 213 3.84 24.02 6.74
N GLN A 214 4.00 24.84 7.80
CA GLN A 214 3.32 26.12 7.92
C GLN A 214 3.87 27.16 6.93
N PHE A 215 5.14 27.05 6.57
CA PHE A 215 5.73 27.90 5.55
C PHE A 215 5.07 27.69 4.18
N THR A 216 4.89 26.42 3.78
CA THR A 216 4.23 26.11 2.51
C THR A 216 2.78 26.55 2.50
N ALA A 217 2.04 26.32 3.59
CA ALA A 217 0.66 26.79 3.71
C ALA A 217 0.53 28.31 3.59
N ARG A 218 1.40 29.07 4.28
CA ARG A 218 1.42 30.53 4.19
C ARG A 218 1.74 31.03 2.78
N MET A 219 2.67 30.38 2.09
CA MET A 219 2.98 30.73 0.71
C MET A 219 1.80 30.53 -0.23
N GLU A 220 1.01 29.48 -0.03
CA GLU A 220 -0.23 29.27 -0.77
C GLU A 220 -1.28 30.35 -0.49
N GLU A 221 -1.39 30.82 0.77
CA GLU A 221 -2.25 31.93 1.16
C GLU A 221 -1.79 33.26 0.54
N GLU A 222 -0.48 33.54 0.56
CA GLU A 222 0.10 34.72 -0.07
C GLU A 222 -0.13 34.74 -1.59
N LEU A 223 -0.09 33.57 -2.24
CA LEU A 223 -0.42 33.44 -3.66
C LEU A 223 -1.92 33.70 -3.94
N ASP A 224 -2.82 33.27 -3.07
CA ASP A 224 -4.25 33.61 -3.16
C ASP A 224 -4.45 35.15 -2.99
N GLU A 225 -3.73 35.79 -2.06
CA GLU A 225 -3.78 37.26 -1.89
C GLU A 225 -3.21 38.02 -3.11
N VAL A 226 -2.21 37.46 -3.80
CA VAL A 226 -1.74 37.99 -5.10
C VAL A 226 -2.83 37.87 -6.16
N GLU A 227 -3.53 36.73 -6.24
CA GLU A 227 -4.63 36.51 -7.18
C GLU A 227 -5.77 37.51 -6.94
N GLU A 228 -6.08 37.80 -5.67
CA GLU A 228 -7.09 38.77 -5.26
C GLU A 228 -6.61 40.25 -5.42
N GLY A 229 -5.36 40.47 -5.79
CA GLY A 229 -4.79 41.80 -5.98
C GLY A 229 -4.53 42.55 -4.68
N LYS A 230 -4.48 41.89 -3.52
CA LYS A 230 -4.22 42.48 -2.19
C LYS A 230 -2.75 42.79 -1.99
N ILE A 231 -1.88 41.94 -2.49
CA ILE A 231 -0.39 42.11 -2.40
C ILE A 231 0.25 41.98 -3.78
N GLY A 232 1.42 42.59 -3.93
CA GLY A 232 2.19 42.50 -5.17
C GLY A 232 3.04 41.23 -5.23
N TRP A 233 3.01 40.49 -6.32
CA TRP A 233 3.78 39.27 -6.51
C TRP A 233 5.28 39.44 -6.36
N VAL A 234 5.83 40.63 -6.68
CA VAL A 234 7.27 40.92 -6.55
C VAL A 234 7.70 40.90 -5.10
N SER A 235 6.89 41.50 -4.18
CA SER A 235 7.23 41.50 -2.74
C SER A 235 7.24 40.09 -2.15
N VAL A 236 6.29 39.23 -2.55
CA VAL A 236 6.25 37.82 -2.13
C VAL A 236 7.48 37.06 -2.61
N LEU A 237 7.90 37.27 -3.85
CA LEU A 237 9.10 36.63 -4.39
C LEU A 237 10.39 37.14 -3.72
N ASP A 238 10.53 38.43 -3.42
CA ASP A 238 11.67 38.97 -2.75
C ASP A 238 11.81 38.46 -1.31
N GLU A 239 10.68 38.35 -0.58
CA GLU A 239 10.63 37.80 0.77
C GLU A 239 11.03 36.30 0.80
N PHE A 240 10.64 35.54 -0.21
CA PHE A 240 11.07 34.17 -0.36
C PHE A 240 12.53 34.05 -0.80
N TYR A 241 12.91 34.78 -1.85
CA TYR A 241 14.16 34.51 -2.57
C TYR A 241 15.41 34.89 -1.75
N GLU A 242 15.39 36.01 -1.03
CA GLU A 242 16.55 36.46 -0.27
C GLU A 242 16.98 35.47 0.85
N PRO A 243 16.10 34.95 1.71
CA PRO A 243 16.45 33.89 2.66
C PRO A 243 16.85 32.59 1.99
N PHE A 244 16.15 32.22 0.91
CA PHE A 244 16.43 31.01 0.16
C PHE A 244 17.82 31.01 -0.44
N LYS A 245 18.22 32.12 -1.08
CA LYS A 245 19.56 32.30 -1.66
C LYS A 245 20.68 32.17 -0.62
N LYS A 246 20.49 32.71 0.59
CA LYS A 246 21.43 32.54 1.70
C LYS A 246 21.53 31.08 2.16
N SER A 247 20.41 30.43 2.31
CA SER A 247 20.35 28.98 2.67
C SER A 247 20.99 28.12 1.59
N LEU A 248 20.79 28.44 0.30
CA LEU A 248 21.38 27.72 -0.82
C LEU A 248 22.91 27.82 -0.81
N ALA A 249 23.45 29.01 -0.64
CA ALA A 249 24.90 29.23 -0.55
C ALA A 249 25.53 28.49 0.64
N ALA A 250 24.84 28.47 1.79
CA ALA A 250 25.27 27.68 2.95
C ALA A 250 25.20 26.18 2.67
N ALA A 251 24.13 25.70 2.01
CA ALA A 251 23.96 24.30 1.66
C ALA A 251 25.04 23.80 0.70
N GLU A 252 25.43 24.57 -0.31
CA GLU A 252 26.50 24.22 -1.25
C GLU A 252 27.85 23.96 -0.55
N SER A 253 28.11 24.59 0.58
CA SER A 253 29.35 24.44 1.33
C SER A 253 29.26 23.43 2.48
N GLN A 254 28.07 23.21 3.05
CA GLN A 254 27.89 22.48 4.31
C GLN A 254 27.11 21.17 4.14
N MET A 255 26.36 21.02 3.03
CA MET A 255 25.54 19.83 2.82
C MET A 255 26.42 18.59 2.64
N ARG A 256 26.07 17.54 3.37
CA ARG A 256 26.70 16.24 3.36
C ARG A 256 26.64 15.59 1.97
N ASP A 257 27.77 15.19 1.41
CA ASP A 257 27.82 14.47 0.13
C ASP A 257 27.62 12.96 0.36
N VAL A 258 26.37 12.53 0.50
CA VAL A 258 26.01 11.14 0.76
C VAL A 258 26.56 10.16 -0.28
N LYS A 259 26.76 10.59 -1.53
CA LYS A 259 27.32 9.72 -2.58
C LYS A 259 28.78 9.39 -2.34
N ARG A 260 29.51 10.26 -1.65
CA ARG A 260 30.93 10.05 -1.30
C ARG A 260 31.11 9.45 0.09
N GLU A 261 30.04 9.36 0.88
CA GLU A 261 30.12 8.75 2.20
C GLU A 261 30.39 7.26 2.10
N GLU A 262 31.33 6.83 2.91
CA GLU A 262 31.74 5.44 3.08
C GLU A 262 31.48 5.05 4.52
N THR A 263 30.50 4.17 4.75
CA THR A 263 30.27 3.62 6.09
C THR A 263 31.07 2.32 6.23
N PRO A 264 32.06 2.26 7.12
CA PRO A 264 32.84 1.04 7.33
C PRO A 264 31.94 -0.06 7.92
N THR A 265 32.25 -1.31 7.57
CA THR A 265 31.57 -2.48 8.11
C THR A 265 32.59 -3.46 8.66
N GLU A 266 32.18 -4.41 9.50
CA GLU A 266 33.00 -5.50 10.00
C GLU A 266 33.26 -6.62 8.96
N LEU A 267 32.63 -6.50 7.78
CA LEU A 267 32.72 -7.51 6.74
C LEU A 267 34.00 -7.38 5.94
N VAL A 268 34.55 -8.52 5.55
CA VAL A 268 35.81 -8.63 4.79
C VAL A 268 35.48 -9.11 3.36
N CYS A 269 36.17 -8.55 2.38
CA CYS A 269 36.02 -8.94 0.99
C CYS A 269 36.62 -10.33 0.73
N GLU A 270 35.79 -11.24 0.22
CA GLU A 270 36.19 -12.62 -0.10
C GLU A 270 37.26 -12.72 -1.21
N LYS A 271 37.38 -11.65 -2.05
CA LYS A 271 38.29 -11.65 -3.20
C LYS A 271 39.70 -11.13 -2.87
N CYS A 272 39.81 -10.14 -1.99
CA CYS A 272 41.08 -9.47 -1.74
C CYS A 272 41.40 -9.27 -0.25
N GLY A 273 40.52 -9.67 0.68
CA GLY A 273 40.74 -9.54 2.11
C GLY A 273 40.58 -8.12 2.67
N SER A 274 40.31 -7.11 1.83
CA SER A 274 40.09 -5.72 2.30
C SER A 274 38.74 -5.55 2.97
N PRO A 275 38.53 -4.55 3.87
CA PRO A 275 37.25 -4.28 4.48
C PRO A 275 36.18 -3.96 3.43
N MET A 276 34.94 -4.34 3.72
CA MET A 276 33.78 -3.93 2.94
C MET A 276 33.20 -2.65 3.54
N ILE A 277 32.78 -1.73 2.67
CA ILE A 277 32.17 -0.46 3.02
C ILE A 277 30.80 -0.31 2.37
N ILE A 278 29.86 0.34 3.06
CA ILE A 278 28.58 0.67 2.45
C ILE A 278 28.74 1.97 1.67
N LYS A 279 28.31 1.92 0.42
CA LYS A 279 28.23 3.07 -0.49
C LYS A 279 26.83 3.27 -1.04
N TRP A 280 26.54 4.49 -1.47
CA TRP A 280 25.32 4.82 -2.19
C TRP A 280 25.52 4.65 -3.70
N GLY A 281 24.72 3.79 -4.29
CA GLY A 281 24.64 3.59 -5.74
C GLY A 281 23.31 4.08 -6.31
N ARG A 282 23.16 3.93 -7.62
CA ARG A 282 21.91 4.30 -8.33
C ARG A 282 20.66 3.53 -7.85
N MET A 283 20.87 2.34 -7.31
CA MET A 283 19.80 1.43 -6.87
C MET A 283 19.63 1.39 -5.35
N GLY A 284 20.26 2.31 -4.61
CA GLY A 284 20.27 2.33 -3.16
C GLY A 284 21.63 1.98 -2.56
N ARG A 285 21.63 1.62 -1.27
CA ARG A 285 22.85 1.24 -0.52
C ARG A 285 23.33 -0.14 -0.94
N PHE A 286 24.63 -0.30 -1.09
CA PHE A 286 25.27 -1.56 -1.41
C PHE A 286 26.62 -1.67 -0.71
N LEU A 287 27.10 -2.91 -0.51
CA LEU A 287 28.45 -3.19 0.00
C LEU A 287 29.45 -3.13 -1.16
N ALA A 288 30.51 -2.37 -1.00
CA ALA A 288 31.63 -2.28 -1.93
C ALA A 288 32.92 -2.62 -1.22
N CYS A 289 33.86 -3.20 -1.96
CA CYS A 289 35.22 -3.40 -1.44
C CYS A 289 35.97 -2.06 -1.35
N SER A 290 36.64 -1.78 -0.23
CA SER A 290 37.47 -0.59 -0.05
C SER A 290 38.70 -0.56 -0.98
N GLY A 291 39.10 -1.70 -1.52
CA GLY A 291 40.17 -1.82 -2.52
C GLY A 291 39.79 -1.41 -3.94
N TYR A 292 38.68 -0.72 -4.14
CA TYR A 292 38.33 -0.15 -5.44
C TYR A 292 39.32 0.96 -5.83
N PRO A 293 39.81 1.02 -7.10
CA PRO A 293 39.32 0.34 -8.31
C PRO A 293 39.93 -1.03 -8.63
N GLU A 294 40.89 -1.50 -7.85
CA GLU A 294 41.58 -2.78 -8.09
C GLU A 294 40.66 -3.97 -7.83
N CYS A 295 39.94 -3.94 -6.72
CA CYS A 295 38.91 -4.92 -6.42
C CYS A 295 37.49 -4.31 -6.62
N LYS A 296 36.75 -4.83 -7.61
CA LYS A 296 35.40 -4.38 -7.95
C LYS A 296 34.30 -5.25 -7.32
N ASN A 297 34.60 -5.88 -6.18
CA ASN A 297 33.61 -6.72 -5.51
C ASN A 297 32.52 -5.87 -4.87
N THR A 298 31.25 -6.16 -5.20
CA THR A 298 30.07 -5.50 -4.64
C THR A 298 29.04 -6.56 -4.25
N LYS A 299 28.29 -6.34 -3.16
CA LYS A 299 27.24 -7.24 -2.70
C LYS A 299 26.02 -6.44 -2.24
N ASP A 300 24.84 -7.02 -2.40
CA ASP A 300 23.62 -6.51 -1.78
C ASP A 300 23.58 -6.97 -0.32
N PHE A 301 22.91 -6.19 0.54
CA PHE A 301 22.77 -6.52 1.95
C PHE A 301 21.37 -6.16 2.46
N VAL A 302 20.98 -6.78 3.55
CA VAL A 302 19.78 -6.45 4.34
C VAL A 302 20.24 -6.10 5.74
N GLU A 303 19.67 -5.06 6.31
CA GLU A 303 19.92 -4.65 7.69
C GLU A 303 18.77 -5.19 8.55
N GLU A 304 19.07 -6.13 9.43
CA GLU A 304 18.14 -6.73 10.39
C GLU A 304 18.70 -6.55 11.80
N ASP A 305 17.93 -5.94 12.69
CA ASP A 305 18.30 -5.68 14.09
C ASP A 305 19.68 -4.98 14.25
N GLY A 306 19.98 -4.03 13.35
CA GLY A 306 21.26 -3.30 13.35
C GLY A 306 22.46 -4.14 12.88
N LYS A 307 22.23 -5.36 12.37
CA LYS A 307 23.26 -6.23 11.80
C LYS A 307 23.15 -6.29 10.29
N ILE A 308 24.29 -6.19 9.63
CA ILE A 308 24.39 -6.27 8.18
C ILE A 308 24.50 -7.74 7.79
N LYS A 309 23.48 -8.24 7.09
CA LYS A 309 23.49 -9.57 6.47
C LYS A 309 23.71 -9.43 4.97
N VAL A 310 24.76 -10.04 4.47
CA VAL A 310 25.03 -10.09 3.03
C VAL A 310 23.96 -10.96 2.37
N VAL A 311 23.32 -10.42 1.33
CA VAL A 311 22.46 -11.25 0.46
C VAL A 311 23.39 -12.05 -0.44
N GLU A 312 23.52 -13.34 -0.16
CA GLU A 312 24.33 -14.23 -0.98
C GLU A 312 23.74 -14.34 -2.38
N ASP A 313 24.60 -14.25 -3.38
CA ASP A 313 24.27 -14.55 -4.78
C ASP A 313 23.97 -16.05 -4.88
N ILE A 314 22.72 -16.47 -4.73
CA ILE A 314 22.33 -17.89 -4.82
C ILE A 314 22.52 -18.34 -6.27
N PRO A 315 23.44 -19.28 -6.54
CA PRO A 315 23.58 -19.87 -7.87
C PRO A 315 22.28 -20.57 -8.24
N THR A 316 21.83 -20.36 -9.45
CA THR A 316 20.69 -21.09 -9.99
C THR A 316 21.16 -22.31 -10.77
N GLU A 317 20.28 -23.28 -10.99
CA GLU A 317 20.54 -24.44 -11.85
C GLU A 317 20.77 -24.06 -13.33
N GLU A 318 20.46 -22.78 -13.68
CA GLU A 318 20.61 -22.32 -15.06
C GLU A 318 22.08 -21.97 -15.37
N VAL A 319 22.54 -22.42 -16.52
CA VAL A 319 23.88 -22.13 -17.03
C VAL A 319 23.86 -21.01 -18.07
N CYS A 320 24.90 -20.21 -18.07
CA CYS A 320 25.08 -19.13 -19.02
C CYS A 320 25.25 -19.70 -20.44
N PRO A 321 24.44 -19.31 -21.42
CA PRO A 321 24.55 -19.83 -22.80
C PRO A 321 25.81 -19.39 -23.52
N THR A 322 26.50 -18.37 -22.98
CA THR A 322 27.71 -17.81 -23.63
C THR A 322 28.99 -18.44 -23.11
N CYS A 323 29.09 -18.73 -21.80
CA CYS A 323 30.32 -19.20 -21.18
C CYS A 323 30.17 -20.48 -20.34
N GLY A 324 28.96 -21.05 -20.23
CA GLY A 324 28.70 -22.29 -19.49
C GLY A 324 28.77 -22.19 -17.97
N LYS A 325 29.08 -21.01 -17.39
CA LYS A 325 29.13 -20.83 -15.94
C LYS A 325 27.73 -20.69 -15.34
N PRO A 326 27.52 -20.99 -14.05
CA PRO A 326 26.20 -20.85 -13.41
C PRO A 326 25.71 -19.40 -13.49
N MET A 327 24.39 -19.23 -13.58
CA MET A 327 23.77 -17.92 -13.48
C MET A 327 23.32 -17.65 -12.05
N ILE A 328 23.41 -16.39 -11.63
CA ILE A 328 23.04 -15.89 -10.30
C ILE A 328 21.85 -14.94 -10.39
N ASN A 329 21.01 -14.96 -9.37
CA ASN A 329 19.84 -14.09 -9.28
C ASN A 329 20.26 -12.70 -8.77
N LYS A 330 20.13 -11.66 -9.62
CA LYS A 330 20.43 -10.27 -9.27
C LYS A 330 19.18 -9.38 -9.34
N ARG A 331 19.21 -8.31 -8.55
CA ARG A 331 18.17 -7.28 -8.58
C ARG A 331 18.57 -6.14 -9.49
N GLY A 332 17.69 -5.78 -10.43
CA GLY A 332 17.86 -4.65 -11.35
C GLY A 332 16.69 -3.66 -11.29
N ARG A 333 16.78 -2.58 -12.06
CA ARG A 333 15.75 -1.52 -12.14
C ARG A 333 14.35 -2.05 -12.45
N PHE A 334 14.25 -3.10 -13.25
CA PHE A 334 12.98 -3.66 -13.70
C PHE A 334 12.55 -4.94 -12.97
N GLY A 335 13.21 -5.25 -11.84
CA GLY A 335 12.97 -6.46 -11.07
C GLY A 335 14.17 -7.39 -11.02
N ARG A 336 13.93 -8.63 -10.59
CA ARG A 336 14.99 -9.66 -10.53
C ARG A 336 15.29 -10.22 -11.91
N PHE A 337 16.57 -10.54 -12.16
CA PHE A 337 17.05 -11.14 -13.40
C PHE A 337 18.21 -12.08 -13.13
N LEU A 338 18.49 -12.99 -14.05
CA LEU A 338 19.65 -13.87 -14.01
C LEU A 338 20.82 -13.18 -14.69
N ALA A 339 21.97 -13.12 -13.99
CA ALA A 339 23.23 -12.65 -14.52
C ALA A 339 24.27 -13.77 -14.49
N CYS A 340 25.21 -13.76 -15.42
CA CYS A 340 26.33 -14.69 -15.37
C CYS A 340 27.20 -14.44 -14.14
N SER A 341 27.61 -15.51 -13.44
CA SER A 341 28.51 -15.42 -12.29
C SER A 341 29.90 -14.86 -12.63
N ASP A 342 30.27 -14.91 -13.92
CA ASP A 342 31.56 -14.42 -14.43
C ASP A 342 31.54 -12.93 -14.82
N TYR A 343 30.55 -12.19 -14.37
CA TYR A 343 30.57 -10.73 -14.57
C TYR A 343 31.76 -10.08 -13.86
N PRO A 344 32.53 -9.18 -14.51
CA PRO A 344 32.27 -8.47 -15.76
C PRO A 344 32.84 -9.13 -17.05
N ALA A 345 33.52 -10.28 -16.96
CA ALA A 345 34.07 -10.94 -18.12
C ALA A 345 32.95 -11.44 -19.08
N CYS A 346 31.89 -12.00 -18.52
CA CYS A 346 30.68 -12.35 -19.26
C CYS A 346 29.51 -11.47 -18.81
N LYS A 347 28.94 -10.70 -19.75
CA LYS A 347 27.85 -9.74 -19.48
C LYS A 347 26.46 -10.30 -19.79
N THR A 348 26.35 -11.61 -19.94
CA THR A 348 25.06 -12.24 -20.31
C THR A 348 24.06 -12.14 -19.17
N THR A 349 22.87 -11.63 -19.48
CA THR A 349 21.73 -11.54 -18.55
C THR A 349 20.48 -12.17 -19.17
N ARG A 350 19.63 -12.76 -18.33
CA ARG A 350 18.34 -13.33 -18.76
C ARG A 350 17.23 -12.93 -17.78
N PRO A 351 15.99 -12.73 -18.25
CA PRO A 351 14.85 -12.60 -17.34
C PRO A 351 14.57 -13.93 -16.64
N ILE A 352 14.11 -13.89 -15.38
CA ILE A 352 13.65 -15.09 -14.68
C ILE A 352 12.28 -15.46 -15.23
N THR A 353 12.19 -16.64 -15.84
CA THR A 353 10.95 -17.15 -16.42
C THR A 353 10.24 -18.11 -15.48
N LEU A 354 8.91 -18.16 -15.58
CA LEU A 354 8.13 -19.18 -14.87
C LEU A 354 8.39 -20.56 -15.47
N LYS A 355 8.81 -21.51 -14.61
CA LYS A 355 9.03 -22.90 -15.03
C LYS A 355 7.70 -23.56 -15.42
N GLY A 356 7.68 -24.28 -16.53
CA GLY A 356 6.50 -25.05 -16.99
C GLY A 356 5.40 -24.22 -17.66
N ILE A 357 5.60 -22.92 -17.91
CA ILE A 357 4.61 -22.05 -18.57
C ILE A 357 5.25 -21.38 -19.78
N VAL A 358 4.59 -21.49 -20.91
CA VAL A 358 4.98 -20.83 -22.16
C VAL A 358 3.91 -19.81 -22.57
N CYS A 359 4.34 -18.79 -23.27
CA CYS A 359 3.46 -17.77 -23.82
C CYS A 359 2.46 -18.41 -24.81
N PRO A 360 1.15 -18.19 -24.66
CA PRO A 360 0.16 -18.77 -25.56
C PRO A 360 0.25 -18.24 -26.99
N ASP A 361 0.81 -17.03 -27.19
CA ASP A 361 0.85 -16.37 -28.50
C ASP A 361 2.10 -16.76 -29.32
N CYS A 362 3.24 -17.00 -28.68
CA CYS A 362 4.50 -17.23 -29.39
C CYS A 362 5.36 -18.38 -28.83
N GLY A 363 4.93 -19.10 -27.80
CA GLY A 363 5.67 -20.19 -27.16
C GLY A 363 6.88 -19.73 -26.33
N GLY A 364 7.20 -18.44 -26.22
CA GLY A 364 8.29 -17.92 -25.40
C GLY A 364 7.99 -18.02 -23.89
N GLY A 365 9.00 -17.87 -23.04
CA GLY A 365 8.80 -17.85 -21.58
C GLY A 365 8.02 -16.62 -21.10
N LEU A 366 7.40 -16.74 -19.92
CA LEU A 366 6.78 -15.61 -19.23
C LEU A 366 7.66 -15.18 -18.05
N ALA A 367 7.95 -13.89 -17.95
CA ALA A 367 8.77 -13.31 -16.89
C ALA A 367 7.97 -12.26 -16.11
N GLU A 368 8.23 -12.16 -14.80
CA GLU A 368 7.67 -11.10 -13.97
C GLU A 368 8.31 -9.77 -14.35
N ARG A 369 7.46 -8.77 -14.56
CA ARG A 369 7.84 -7.39 -14.87
C ARG A 369 7.03 -6.43 -14.01
N LYS A 370 7.55 -5.23 -13.78
CA LYS A 370 6.80 -4.14 -13.16
C LYS A 370 6.26 -3.18 -14.21
N SER A 371 5.00 -2.83 -14.09
CA SER A 371 4.37 -1.79 -14.91
C SER A 371 4.92 -0.41 -14.52
N ARG A 372 4.64 0.62 -15.34
CA ARG A 372 4.98 2.02 -15.04
C ARG A 372 4.43 2.49 -13.69
N PHE A 373 3.34 1.89 -13.22
CA PHE A 373 2.69 2.20 -11.95
C PHE A 373 3.10 1.25 -10.81
N GLY A 374 4.23 0.54 -10.94
CA GLY A 374 4.77 -0.34 -9.91
C GLY A 374 4.05 -1.70 -9.75
N LYS A 375 2.94 -1.95 -10.45
CA LYS A 375 2.21 -3.20 -10.37
C LYS A 375 2.93 -4.31 -11.12
N SER A 376 3.13 -5.47 -10.48
CA SER A 376 3.71 -6.67 -11.11
C SER A 376 2.75 -7.27 -12.14
N PHE A 377 3.29 -7.73 -13.25
CA PHE A 377 2.59 -8.49 -14.28
C PHE A 377 3.55 -9.50 -14.93
N TRP A 378 3.03 -10.52 -15.58
CA TRP A 378 3.81 -11.53 -16.28
C TRP A 378 3.76 -11.26 -17.79
N GLY A 379 4.88 -10.81 -18.34
CA GLY A 379 5.02 -10.48 -19.75
C GLY A 379 5.86 -11.50 -20.50
N CYS A 380 5.60 -11.64 -21.81
CA CYS A 380 6.41 -12.48 -22.68
C CYS A 380 7.85 -11.96 -22.79
N VAL A 381 8.84 -12.88 -22.75
CA VAL A 381 10.27 -12.53 -22.92
C VAL A 381 10.58 -11.99 -24.30
N ASN A 382 9.79 -12.33 -25.31
CA ASN A 382 9.94 -11.89 -26.70
C ASN A 382 9.34 -10.50 -26.98
N TYR A 383 9.03 -9.72 -25.95
CA TYR A 383 8.65 -8.32 -26.14
C TYR A 383 9.81 -7.52 -26.75
N PRO A 384 9.58 -6.64 -27.75
CA PRO A 384 8.31 -6.11 -28.25
C PRO A 384 7.61 -6.92 -29.35
N THR A 385 8.22 -7.98 -29.85
CA THR A 385 7.65 -8.80 -30.94
C THR A 385 6.36 -9.51 -30.49
N CYS A 386 6.34 -10.01 -29.27
CA CYS A 386 5.13 -10.56 -28.64
C CYS A 386 4.71 -9.65 -27.49
N LYS A 387 3.45 -9.18 -27.53
CA LYS A 387 2.90 -8.23 -26.54
C LYS A 387 2.06 -8.91 -25.46
N PHE A 388 2.12 -10.23 -25.35
CA PHE A 388 1.35 -10.97 -24.33
C PHE A 388 1.70 -10.52 -22.92
N ALA A 389 0.67 -10.27 -22.10
CA ALA A 389 0.79 -9.92 -20.68
C ALA A 389 -0.37 -10.50 -19.87
N ALA A 390 -0.07 -11.07 -18.72
CA ALA A 390 -1.03 -11.54 -17.73
C ALA A 390 -0.86 -10.74 -16.43
N TRP A 391 -1.95 -10.19 -15.90
CA TRP A 391 -1.94 -9.40 -14.67
C TRP A 391 -2.00 -10.24 -13.41
N ASP A 392 -2.53 -11.46 -13.51
CA ASP A 392 -2.57 -12.44 -12.42
C ASP A 392 -1.46 -13.48 -12.65
N ARG A 393 -0.93 -14.05 -11.56
CA ARG A 393 0.19 -15.02 -11.65
C ARG A 393 -0.26 -16.30 -12.35
N PRO A 394 0.38 -16.69 -13.47
CA PRO A 394 0.10 -17.96 -14.11
C PRO A 394 0.63 -19.14 -13.28
N ILE A 395 -0.12 -20.23 -13.27
CA ILE A 395 0.21 -21.51 -12.61
C ILE A 395 0.32 -22.60 -13.68
N PRO A 396 1.37 -23.47 -13.64
CA PRO A 396 1.62 -24.49 -14.66
C PRO A 396 0.67 -25.71 -14.54
N GLU A 397 -0.64 -25.44 -14.50
CA GLU A 397 -1.67 -26.47 -14.45
C GLU A 397 -2.64 -26.29 -15.60
N LYS A 398 -2.97 -27.40 -16.30
CA LYS A 398 -3.97 -27.38 -17.36
C LYS A 398 -5.38 -27.22 -16.80
N CYS A 399 -6.17 -26.40 -17.45
CA CYS A 399 -7.57 -26.27 -17.07
C CYS A 399 -8.32 -27.59 -17.32
N PRO A 400 -8.96 -28.20 -16.31
CA PRO A 400 -9.67 -29.48 -16.47
C PRO A 400 -10.93 -29.34 -17.33
N LYS A 401 -11.48 -28.12 -17.47
CA LYS A 401 -12.72 -27.90 -18.23
C LYS A 401 -12.47 -27.60 -19.71
N CYS A 402 -11.47 -26.78 -20.06
CA CYS A 402 -11.23 -26.36 -21.44
C CYS A 402 -9.84 -26.72 -21.98
N GLY A 403 -8.97 -27.35 -21.18
CA GLY A 403 -7.65 -27.81 -21.60
C GLY A 403 -6.61 -26.71 -21.80
N LYS A 404 -6.86 -25.42 -21.48
CA LYS A 404 -5.86 -24.36 -21.55
C LYS A 404 -4.63 -24.70 -20.72
N PRO A 405 -3.40 -24.36 -21.20
CA PRO A 405 -2.15 -24.89 -20.65
C PRO A 405 -1.77 -24.35 -19.27
N TYR A 406 -2.44 -23.30 -18.79
CA TYR A 406 -2.20 -22.71 -17.47
C TYR A 406 -3.47 -22.14 -16.84
N LEU A 407 -3.48 -22.08 -15.52
CA LEU A 407 -4.48 -21.39 -14.71
C LEU A 407 -3.91 -20.08 -14.17
N LEU A 408 -4.75 -19.24 -13.58
CA LEU A 408 -4.37 -17.96 -12.97
C LEU A 408 -4.64 -17.99 -11.47
N SER A 409 -3.66 -17.61 -10.68
CA SER A 409 -3.84 -17.33 -9.24
C SER A 409 -4.44 -15.95 -9.07
N LYS A 410 -5.62 -15.87 -8.51
CA LYS A 410 -6.39 -14.64 -8.28
C LYS A 410 -6.72 -14.48 -6.81
N TYR A 411 -7.04 -13.27 -6.42
CA TYR A 411 -7.50 -12.95 -5.09
C TYR A 411 -8.85 -12.23 -5.14
N SER A 412 -9.77 -12.66 -4.29
CA SER A 412 -11.08 -12.02 -4.10
C SER A 412 -11.19 -11.52 -2.66
N LYS A 413 -11.64 -10.29 -2.44
CA LYS A 413 -11.85 -9.75 -1.09
C LYS A 413 -12.89 -10.54 -0.28
N LYS A 414 -13.87 -11.19 -0.94
CA LYS A 414 -14.95 -11.94 -0.27
C LYS A 414 -14.58 -13.40 0.03
N GLU A 415 -13.77 -14.01 -0.80
CA GLU A 415 -13.54 -15.47 -0.80
C GLU A 415 -12.05 -15.83 -0.65
N GLY A 416 -11.16 -14.82 -0.53
CA GLY A 416 -9.73 -15.05 -0.42
C GLY A 416 -9.05 -15.46 -1.73
N PRO A 417 -7.89 -16.15 -1.66
CA PRO A 417 -7.15 -16.61 -2.82
C PRO A 417 -7.87 -17.76 -3.52
N TYR A 418 -7.93 -17.69 -4.85
CA TYR A 418 -8.53 -18.74 -5.68
C TYR A 418 -7.78 -18.93 -6.99
N ILE A 419 -7.96 -20.08 -7.60
CA ILE A 419 -7.39 -20.44 -8.91
C ILE A 419 -8.51 -20.46 -9.94
N ALA A 420 -8.31 -19.76 -11.06
CA ALA A 420 -9.30 -19.69 -12.13
C ALA A 420 -8.68 -19.95 -13.50
N CYS A 421 -9.50 -20.37 -14.46
CA CYS A 421 -9.06 -20.46 -15.84
C CYS A 421 -8.67 -19.09 -16.40
N ALA A 422 -7.64 -19.06 -17.25
CA ALA A 422 -7.24 -17.86 -17.99
C ALA A 422 -8.32 -17.40 -18.98
N ASP A 423 -9.20 -18.31 -19.40
CA ASP A 423 -10.36 -18.01 -20.22
C ASP A 423 -11.56 -17.61 -19.37
N LYS A 424 -12.05 -16.40 -19.56
CA LYS A 424 -13.20 -15.88 -18.83
C LYS A 424 -14.50 -16.62 -19.19
N GLU A 425 -14.62 -17.12 -20.41
CA GLU A 425 -15.81 -17.85 -20.87
C GLU A 425 -15.85 -19.28 -20.33
N CYS A 426 -14.71 -19.85 -19.98
CA CYS A 426 -14.63 -21.20 -19.42
C CYS A 426 -15.29 -21.32 -18.04
N GLY A 427 -15.20 -20.30 -17.20
CA GLY A 427 -15.81 -20.24 -15.88
C GLY A 427 -15.25 -21.25 -14.86
N TYR A 428 -14.16 -21.98 -15.15
CA TYR A 428 -13.54 -22.87 -14.18
C TYR A 428 -12.88 -22.10 -13.04
N ARG A 429 -13.20 -22.50 -11.80
CA ARG A 429 -12.70 -21.90 -10.58
C ARG A 429 -12.57 -22.94 -9.47
N ARG A 430 -11.54 -22.84 -8.63
CA ARG A 430 -11.35 -23.61 -7.39
C ARG A 430 -10.68 -22.77 -6.32
N GLU A 431 -10.79 -23.14 -5.07
CA GLU A 431 -10.03 -22.52 -3.98
C GLU A 431 -8.52 -22.76 -4.14
N ALA A 432 -7.72 -21.79 -3.73
CA ALA A 432 -6.28 -21.97 -3.68
C ALA A 432 -5.91 -22.76 -2.43
N PRO A 433 -4.93 -23.67 -2.48
CA PRO A 433 -4.41 -24.32 -1.28
C PRO A 433 -3.82 -23.26 -0.35
N GLU A 434 -3.95 -23.47 0.98
CA GLU A 434 -3.37 -22.56 1.99
C GLU A 434 -1.87 -22.37 1.78
N PRO A 435 -1.32 -21.16 1.98
CA PRO A 435 0.10 -20.89 1.88
C PRO A 435 0.85 -21.63 2.99
N GLY A 436 1.46 -22.79 2.68
CA GLY A 436 2.21 -23.62 3.63
C GLY A 436 2.26 -25.11 3.28
N ALA A 437 1.40 -25.59 2.40
CA ALA A 437 1.51 -26.97 1.90
C ALA A 437 2.51 -26.98 0.73
N GLU A 438 3.78 -27.25 1.02
CA GLU A 438 4.80 -27.57 0.01
C GLU A 438 4.31 -28.74 -0.83
N ALA A 439 4.27 -28.55 -2.15
CA ALA A 439 4.04 -29.65 -3.09
C ALA A 439 5.17 -30.67 -2.90
N SER A 440 4.88 -31.77 -2.21
CA SER A 440 5.72 -32.94 -2.18
C SER A 440 5.99 -33.39 -3.62
N SER A 441 7.25 -33.39 -3.99
CA SER A 441 7.78 -33.93 -5.24
C SER A 441 7.29 -35.38 -5.43
N PRO A 442 6.92 -35.79 -6.64
CA PRO A 442 6.57 -37.18 -6.87
C PRO A 442 7.79 -38.07 -6.63
N THR A 443 7.64 -38.99 -5.73
CA THR A 443 8.53 -40.10 -5.42
C THR A 443 8.97 -40.79 -6.71
N GLN A 444 10.27 -40.88 -6.95
CA GLN A 444 10.85 -41.74 -7.98
C GLN A 444 10.54 -43.20 -7.64
N PRO A 445 10.24 -44.05 -8.61
CA PRO A 445 10.09 -45.49 -8.36
C PRO A 445 11.49 -46.08 -8.10
N VAL A 446 11.62 -46.76 -6.98
CA VAL A 446 12.75 -47.64 -6.67
C VAL A 446 12.70 -48.78 -7.68
N VAL A 447 13.68 -48.88 -8.53
CA VAL A 447 13.90 -50.10 -9.37
C VAL A 447 14.70 -51.06 -8.55
N ALA A 448 14.17 -52.27 -8.45
CA ALA A 448 14.79 -53.42 -7.82
C ALA A 448 16.01 -53.92 -8.61
#